data_6e5d561d1cf5c00a745b77826de691f7
#
_entry.id   6e5d561d1cf5c00a745b77826de691f7
#
_cell.length_a   1.000
_cell.length_b   1.000
_cell.length_c   1.000
_cell.angle_alpha   90.00
_cell.angle_beta   90.00
_cell.angle_gamma   90.00
#
_symmetry.space_group_name_H-M   'P 1'
#
loop_
_entity.id
_entity.type
_entity.pdbx_description
1 polymer ?
#
loop_
_entity_poly.entity_id
_entity_poly.type
_entity_poly.pdbx_seq_one_letter_code
_entity_poly.pdbx_strand_id
1 'polypeptide(L)'
;MSFLNQAPSRRNILLGGIGLAALALAGCAKDVRPLADGSASPTDSPSGSPSSSDSASASASSSASGSTRIIPEDEYLKDSDKYLGPLKYEYKELSNKYVEATDTSPAKNVPTPVIDQTARRTNTLEGAYKTLCAYQSSYVYLMRTGTIEYAINLMNKDDTKLSTELLNVHTLYSRGGWVKGYENKMSILSEYRTRAYASTELSAVSFPCEDWASEFTTYQNGSNQVQEASTIQVPVILVFDQGKWNVTSAEFFRSEYSERFKKIFAGSDGSSSSSSGGSYSGTGV
;
A
#
# COMPACT_ATOMS: atom_id res chain seq x y z
N MET A 1 -12.78 20.34 -2.28
CA MET A 1 -12.26 19.05 -2.80
C MET A 1 -10.88 19.28 -3.38
N SER A 2 -9.87 19.46 -2.51
CA SER A 2 -8.53 19.88 -2.94
C SER A 2 -7.45 18.90 -2.45
N PHE A 3 -7.67 17.61 -2.63
CA PHE A 3 -6.61 16.61 -2.39
C PHE A 3 -5.54 16.61 -3.49
N LEU A 4 -5.87 17.18 -4.66
CA LEU A 4 -5.06 16.99 -5.87
C LEU A 4 -4.67 18.31 -6.57
N ASN A 5 -4.99 19.49 -6.01
CA ASN A 5 -4.75 20.77 -6.69
C ASN A 5 -3.49 21.53 -6.24
N GLN A 6 -2.55 20.89 -5.55
CA GLN A 6 -1.18 21.38 -5.57
C GLN A 6 -0.48 20.75 -6.78
N ALA A 7 -0.49 21.48 -7.88
CA ALA A 7 0.31 21.15 -9.04
C ALA A 7 1.79 21.17 -8.62
N PRO A 8 2.47 20.05 -8.57
CA PRO A 8 3.92 20.06 -8.45
C PRO A 8 4.46 20.52 -9.80
N SER A 9 5.35 21.48 -9.73
CA SER A 9 6.26 21.86 -10.80
C SER A 9 6.74 20.60 -11.51
N ARG A 10 6.74 20.65 -12.86
CA ARG A 10 7.10 19.57 -13.79
C ARG A 10 8.53 19.04 -13.55
N ARG A 11 8.72 18.24 -12.51
CA ARG A 11 9.88 17.36 -12.33
C ARG A 11 9.32 16.04 -11.82
N ASN A 12 9.57 14.99 -12.56
CA ASN A 12 9.15 13.61 -12.41
C ASN A 12 8.99 13.20 -10.95
N ILE A 13 7.75 13.21 -10.46
CA ILE A 13 7.40 12.65 -9.16
C ILE A 13 7.30 11.16 -9.39
N LEU A 14 8.40 10.48 -9.22
CA LEU A 14 8.43 9.06 -8.93
C LEU A 14 7.94 8.93 -7.49
N LEU A 15 6.76 8.40 -7.31
CA LEU A 15 6.22 8.01 -6.02
C LEU A 15 7.18 7.04 -5.37
N GLY A 16 7.69 7.42 -4.19
CA GLY A 16 8.23 6.55 -3.15
C GLY A 16 8.96 5.27 -3.50
N GLY A 17 9.24 5.05 -4.73
CA GLY A 17 10.16 4.06 -5.22
C GLY A 17 11.40 4.80 -5.63
N ILE A 18 12.50 4.53 -5.00
CA ILE A 18 13.82 4.89 -5.47
C ILE A 18 13.78 4.76 -6.98
N GLY A 19 14.07 5.87 -7.66
CA GLY A 19 14.29 5.83 -9.09
C GLY A 19 15.38 4.80 -9.39
N LEU A 20 15.00 3.56 -9.53
CA LEU A 20 15.74 2.64 -10.34
C LEU A 20 15.68 3.27 -11.73
N ALA A 21 16.67 4.14 -11.98
CA ALA A 21 16.95 4.60 -13.32
C ALA A 21 16.79 3.38 -14.20
N ALA A 22 15.86 3.42 -15.13
CA ALA A 22 15.49 2.30 -15.95
C ALA A 22 16.76 1.51 -16.27
N LEU A 23 16.89 0.30 -15.72
CA LEU A 23 17.88 -0.63 -16.20
C LEU A 23 17.49 -0.87 -17.65
N ALA A 24 18.05 -0.05 -18.51
CA ALA A 24 17.96 -0.24 -19.95
C ALA A 24 18.68 -1.57 -20.23
N LEU A 25 17.95 -2.65 -20.07
CA LEU A 25 18.33 -3.96 -20.55
C LEU A 25 18.25 -3.92 -22.09
N ALA A 26 19.24 -3.27 -22.71
CA ALA A 26 19.59 -3.51 -24.10
C ALA A 26 20.23 -4.90 -24.14
N GLY A 27 19.41 -5.94 -24.13
CA GLY A 27 19.80 -7.34 -24.20
C GLY A 27 18.85 -8.08 -25.10
N CYS A 28 19.18 -8.19 -26.38
CA CYS A 28 18.77 -9.15 -27.40
C CYS A 28 17.55 -10.02 -27.06
N ALA A 29 16.41 -9.62 -27.59
CA ALA A 29 15.28 -10.51 -27.80
C ALA A 29 15.71 -11.57 -28.84
N LYS A 30 15.92 -12.81 -28.38
CA LYS A 30 15.85 -13.99 -29.23
C LYS A 30 14.55 -14.72 -28.90
N ASP A 31 13.79 -14.94 -29.94
CA ASP A 31 12.53 -15.65 -30.06
C ASP A 31 12.30 -16.74 -29.01
N VAL A 32 11.23 -16.60 -28.22
CA VAL A 32 10.59 -17.70 -27.51
C VAL A 32 9.31 -18.04 -28.24
N ARG A 33 9.32 -19.13 -28.97
CA ARG A 33 8.13 -19.75 -29.58
C ARG A 33 7.23 -20.33 -28.49
N PRO A 34 5.91 -20.20 -28.59
CA PRO A 34 4.99 -20.88 -27.69
C PRO A 34 4.92 -22.37 -28.06
N LEU A 35 5.06 -23.22 -27.05
CA LEU A 35 4.74 -24.65 -27.17
C LEU A 35 3.24 -24.82 -26.94
N ALA A 36 2.60 -25.40 -27.96
CA ALA A 36 1.21 -25.75 -27.96
C ALA A 36 0.95 -27.11 -27.31
N ASP A 37 -0.23 -27.20 -26.72
CA ASP A 37 -1.11 -28.36 -26.52
C ASP A 37 -0.56 -29.75 -26.20
N GLY A 38 -1.08 -30.28 -25.10
CA GLY A 38 -1.07 -31.69 -24.74
C GLY A 38 -2.30 -32.02 -23.88
N SER A 39 -3.40 -32.30 -24.55
CA SER A 39 -4.66 -32.84 -24.03
C SER A 39 -4.47 -34.24 -23.44
N ALA A 40 -5.03 -34.52 -22.25
CA ALA A 40 -5.57 -35.82 -21.88
C ALA A 40 -6.40 -35.75 -20.58
N SER A 41 -7.70 -35.90 -20.69
CA SER A 41 -8.57 -36.56 -19.70
C SER A 41 -8.54 -38.08 -20.00
N PRO A 42 -8.88 -39.01 -19.06
CA PRO A 42 -10.25 -39.13 -18.56
C PRO A 42 -10.43 -39.73 -17.13
N THR A 43 -11.61 -39.47 -16.56
CA THR A 43 -12.55 -40.44 -15.92
C THR A 43 -12.12 -41.21 -14.67
N ASP A 44 -12.78 -40.98 -13.52
CA ASP A 44 -13.78 -41.89 -12.93
C ASP A 44 -14.32 -41.38 -11.58
N SER A 45 -15.63 -41.35 -11.47
CA SER A 45 -16.41 -41.29 -10.22
C SER A 45 -16.57 -42.70 -9.65
N PRO A 46 -16.78 -42.87 -8.29
CA PRO A 46 -18.18 -43.08 -7.90
C PRO A 46 -18.60 -42.47 -6.55
N SER A 47 -19.76 -41.94 -6.55
CA SER A 47 -20.96 -42.16 -5.72
C SER A 47 -20.81 -42.67 -4.28
N GLY A 48 -21.43 -41.89 -3.35
CA GLY A 48 -21.70 -42.33 -1.98
C GLY A 48 -22.37 -41.23 -1.15
N SER A 49 -23.69 -41.07 -1.23
CA SER A 49 -24.52 -40.55 -0.14
C SER A 49 -24.95 -41.70 0.78
N PRO A 50 -25.20 -41.44 2.11
CA PRO A 50 -26.56 -40.97 2.46
C PRO A 50 -26.62 -40.03 3.73
N SER A 51 -27.53 -39.10 3.64
CA SER A 51 -28.74 -38.91 4.52
C SER A 51 -28.60 -38.47 5.96
N SER A 52 -29.26 -37.33 6.19
CA SER A 52 -30.11 -36.91 7.32
C SER A 52 -29.51 -36.49 8.65
N SER A 53 -29.73 -35.24 9.06
CA SER A 53 -30.70 -34.92 10.13
C SER A 53 -30.90 -33.42 10.27
N ASP A 54 -32.13 -33.02 10.38
CA ASP A 54 -32.69 -31.72 10.70
C ASP A 54 -32.12 -31.10 11.98
N SER A 55 -31.84 -29.80 11.91
CA SER A 55 -32.09 -28.91 13.07
C SER A 55 -32.27 -27.48 12.52
N ALA A 56 -33.52 -27.08 12.54
CA ALA A 56 -33.93 -25.71 12.33
C ALA A 56 -33.34 -24.81 13.44
N SER A 57 -32.51 -23.85 13.02
CA SER A 57 -32.21 -22.67 13.80
C SER A 57 -32.53 -21.45 12.96
N ALA A 58 -33.53 -20.75 13.40
CA ALA A 58 -33.99 -19.51 12.83
C ALA A 58 -32.88 -18.49 12.86
N SER A 59 -32.21 -18.31 11.74
CA SER A 59 -31.34 -17.15 11.50
C SER A 59 -32.23 -15.97 11.17
N ALA A 60 -32.40 -15.09 12.14
CA ALA A 60 -32.90 -13.75 11.89
C ALA A 60 -31.94 -13.06 10.92
N SER A 61 -32.28 -13.04 9.65
CA SER A 61 -31.67 -12.17 8.65
C SER A 61 -32.04 -10.73 8.97
N SER A 62 -31.27 -10.10 9.85
CA SER A 62 -31.24 -8.64 9.91
C SER A 62 -30.52 -8.15 8.64
N SER A 63 -31.26 -7.92 7.58
CA SER A 63 -30.85 -7.05 6.47
C SER A 63 -30.74 -5.63 7.01
N ALA A 64 -29.74 -5.36 7.80
CA ALA A 64 -29.30 -4.01 8.07
C ALA A 64 -28.72 -3.50 6.73
N SER A 65 -29.53 -2.78 5.97
CA SER A 65 -29.09 -1.84 4.96
C SER A 65 -28.27 -0.79 5.72
N GLY A 66 -27.01 -1.13 6.01
CA GLY A 66 -26.10 -0.27 6.75
C GLY A 66 -25.77 0.92 5.87
N SER A 67 -26.39 2.05 6.18
CA SER A 67 -26.00 3.34 5.61
C SER A 67 -24.52 3.56 5.91
N THR A 68 -23.70 3.70 4.87
CA THR A 68 -22.27 4.03 5.01
C THR A 68 -22.13 5.33 5.79
N ARG A 69 -21.63 5.24 7.03
CA ARG A 69 -21.42 6.43 7.88
C ARG A 69 -20.09 7.07 7.52
N ILE A 70 -20.13 8.37 7.25
CA ILE A 70 -18.92 9.18 7.09
C ILE A 70 -18.40 9.57 8.47
N ILE A 71 -17.08 9.52 8.63
CA ILE A 71 -16.34 9.94 9.81
C ILE A 71 -15.70 11.29 9.47
N PRO A 72 -15.95 12.38 10.20
CA PRO A 72 -15.29 13.65 9.96
C PRO A 72 -13.77 13.55 10.00
N GLU A 73 -13.08 14.29 9.12
CA GLU A 73 -11.61 14.22 9.00
C GLU A 73 -10.90 14.55 10.32
N ASP A 74 -11.38 15.57 11.03
CA ASP A 74 -10.83 16.01 12.32
C ASP A 74 -11.02 14.97 13.43
N GLU A 75 -12.15 14.26 13.45
CA GLU A 75 -12.40 13.14 14.35
C GLU A 75 -11.43 11.98 14.03
N TYR A 76 -11.27 11.65 12.76
CA TYR A 76 -10.41 10.55 12.32
C TYR A 76 -8.93 10.83 12.54
N LEU A 77 -8.50 12.07 12.37
CA LEU A 77 -7.11 12.52 12.50
C LEU A 77 -6.77 13.13 13.87
N LYS A 78 -7.66 13.08 14.86
CA LYS A 78 -7.47 13.73 16.17
C LYS A 78 -6.15 13.41 16.87
N ASP A 79 -5.58 12.25 16.58
CA ASP A 79 -4.35 11.75 17.18
C ASP A 79 -3.17 11.69 16.18
N SER A 80 -3.26 12.36 15.04
CA SER A 80 -2.27 12.29 13.95
C SER A 80 -0.86 12.69 14.37
N ASP A 81 -0.74 13.61 15.33
CA ASP A 81 0.55 14.10 15.82
C ASP A 81 1.41 13.02 16.49
N LYS A 82 0.79 11.91 16.96
CA LYS A 82 1.50 10.76 17.53
C LYS A 82 2.40 10.05 16.52
N TYR A 83 2.12 10.24 15.23
CA TYR A 83 2.77 9.53 14.14
C TYR A 83 3.78 10.38 13.38
N LEU A 84 3.99 11.64 13.79
CA LEU A 84 4.98 12.52 13.19
C LEU A 84 6.41 12.04 13.44
N GLY A 85 7.29 12.36 12.51
CA GLY A 85 8.70 11.98 12.56
C GLY A 85 9.00 10.58 12.01
N PRO A 86 10.13 9.98 12.40
CA PRO A 86 10.60 8.72 11.82
C PRO A 86 9.63 7.55 12.02
N LEU A 87 9.42 6.77 10.95
CA LEU A 87 8.62 5.54 11.03
C LEU A 87 9.28 4.52 11.97
N LYS A 88 8.47 3.82 12.72
CA LYS A 88 8.92 2.77 13.65
C LYS A 88 8.87 1.42 12.94
N TYR A 89 10.01 0.99 12.39
CA TYR A 89 10.14 -0.32 11.78
C TYR A 89 10.26 -1.42 12.83
N GLU A 90 9.52 -2.50 12.64
CA GLU A 90 9.57 -3.66 13.50
C GLU A 90 10.08 -4.87 12.72
N TYR A 91 11.09 -5.55 13.29
CA TYR A 91 11.70 -6.72 12.70
C TYR A 91 11.74 -7.86 13.70
N LYS A 92 11.50 -9.07 13.21
CA LYS A 92 11.75 -10.30 13.96
C LYS A 92 13.21 -10.68 13.74
N GLU A 93 13.97 -10.65 14.83
CA GLU A 93 15.36 -11.10 14.79
C GLU A 93 15.47 -12.61 14.52
N LEU A 94 16.50 -12.96 13.80
CA LEU A 94 16.87 -14.36 13.55
C LEU A 94 17.87 -14.81 14.61
N SER A 95 17.93 -16.14 14.83
CA SER A 95 18.93 -16.74 15.74
C SER A 95 20.36 -16.54 15.27
N ASN A 96 20.58 -16.37 13.97
CA ASN A 96 21.89 -16.13 13.38
C ASN A 96 22.17 -14.64 13.20
N LYS A 97 23.43 -14.23 13.43
CA LYS A 97 23.86 -12.85 13.25
C LYS A 97 23.67 -12.41 11.79
N TYR A 98 23.12 -11.21 11.61
CA TYR A 98 23.04 -10.54 10.31
C TYR A 98 24.43 -10.37 9.70
N VAL A 99 24.53 -10.65 8.40
CA VAL A 99 25.75 -10.45 7.61
C VAL A 99 25.41 -9.55 6.44
N GLU A 100 26.10 -8.43 6.34
CA GLU A 100 25.91 -7.47 5.25
C GLU A 100 26.32 -8.05 3.90
N ALA A 101 25.71 -7.51 2.83
CA ALA A 101 26.14 -7.83 1.47
C ALA A 101 27.55 -7.28 1.22
N THR A 102 28.31 -8.05 0.42
CA THR A 102 29.65 -7.68 -0.02
C THR A 102 29.68 -7.48 -1.55
N ASP A 103 30.85 -7.17 -2.10
CA ASP A 103 31.03 -7.10 -3.57
C ASP A 103 30.90 -8.46 -4.26
N THR A 104 30.88 -9.53 -3.51
CA THR A 104 30.87 -10.91 -4.04
C THR A 104 29.71 -11.78 -3.53
N SER A 105 28.90 -11.26 -2.60
CA SER A 105 27.79 -12.03 -2.02
C SER A 105 26.65 -11.16 -1.50
N PRO A 106 25.40 -11.62 -1.61
CA PRO A 106 24.25 -10.95 -1.01
C PRO A 106 24.29 -11.02 0.52
N ALA A 107 23.45 -10.17 1.16
CA ALA A 107 23.24 -10.20 2.60
C ALA A 107 22.67 -11.56 3.05
N LYS A 108 22.97 -11.93 4.31
CA LYS A 108 22.48 -13.16 4.93
C LYS A 108 21.86 -12.86 6.28
N ASN A 109 20.92 -13.70 6.70
CA ASN A 109 20.25 -13.61 8.00
C ASN A 109 19.64 -12.21 8.24
N VAL A 110 19.00 -11.64 7.20
CA VAL A 110 18.33 -10.36 7.29
C VAL A 110 17.08 -10.52 8.18
N PRO A 111 16.91 -9.69 9.22
CA PRO A 111 15.72 -9.74 10.07
C PRO A 111 14.44 -9.53 9.26
N THR A 112 13.42 -10.36 9.51
CA THR A 112 12.16 -10.31 8.76
C THR A 112 11.23 -9.22 9.27
N PRO A 113 10.49 -8.51 8.40
CA PRO A 113 9.55 -7.49 8.83
C PRO A 113 8.38 -8.09 9.63
N VAL A 114 7.92 -7.38 10.65
CA VAL A 114 6.71 -7.74 11.41
C VAL A 114 5.51 -7.04 10.80
N ILE A 115 4.43 -7.80 10.58
CA ILE A 115 3.16 -7.26 10.07
C ILE A 115 2.08 -7.48 11.10
N ASP A 116 1.59 -6.40 11.71
CA ASP A 116 0.43 -6.43 12.60
C ASP A 116 -0.86 -6.60 11.78
N GLN A 117 -1.29 -7.86 11.63
CA GLN A 117 -2.49 -8.19 10.86
C GLN A 117 -3.77 -7.66 11.50
N THR A 118 -3.80 -7.49 12.83
CA THR A 118 -4.96 -6.92 13.54
C THR A 118 -5.09 -5.44 13.23
N ALA A 119 -4.01 -4.68 13.39
CA ALA A 119 -4.00 -3.26 13.04
C ALA A 119 -4.34 -3.04 11.56
N ARG A 120 -3.77 -3.85 10.66
CA ARG A 120 -4.04 -3.78 9.23
C ARG A 120 -5.53 -3.96 8.90
N ARG A 121 -6.26 -4.78 9.66
CA ARG A 121 -7.70 -5.04 9.45
C ARG A 121 -8.61 -4.08 10.20
N THR A 122 -8.05 -3.13 10.93
CA THR A 122 -8.82 -2.15 11.69
C THR A 122 -8.83 -0.82 10.94
N ASN A 123 -10.04 -0.32 10.62
CA ASN A 123 -10.23 0.95 9.91
C ASN A 123 -9.98 2.14 10.84
N THR A 124 -8.73 2.39 11.17
CA THR A 124 -8.27 3.48 12.03
C THR A 124 -7.00 4.11 11.48
N LEU A 125 -6.68 5.33 11.92
CA LEU A 125 -5.41 5.99 11.58
C LEU A 125 -4.21 5.17 12.05
N GLU A 126 -4.28 4.53 13.22
CA GLU A 126 -3.25 3.62 13.71
C GLU A 126 -3.04 2.43 12.78
N GLY A 127 -4.14 1.84 12.28
CA GLY A 127 -4.09 0.74 11.32
C GLY A 127 -3.39 1.14 10.02
N ALA A 128 -3.70 2.34 9.50
CA ALA A 128 -3.01 2.91 8.35
C ALA A 128 -1.51 3.12 8.63
N TYR A 129 -1.15 3.75 9.75
CA TYR A 129 0.24 4.01 10.14
C TYR A 129 1.05 2.71 10.30
N LYS A 130 0.53 1.72 11.03
CA LYS A 130 1.22 0.43 11.20
C LYS A 130 1.38 -0.31 9.87
N THR A 131 0.41 -0.19 8.96
CA THR A 131 0.54 -0.75 7.61
C THR A 131 1.61 -0.04 6.80
N LEU A 132 1.74 1.29 6.91
CA LEU A 132 2.83 2.05 6.30
C LEU A 132 4.19 1.59 6.82
N CYS A 133 4.36 1.47 8.15
CA CYS A 133 5.59 0.98 8.76
C CYS A 133 5.95 -0.44 8.28
N ALA A 134 4.95 -1.33 8.23
CA ALA A 134 5.13 -2.70 7.76
C ALA A 134 5.50 -2.75 6.27
N TYR A 135 4.89 -1.91 5.42
CA TYR A 135 5.24 -1.83 4.00
C TYR A 135 6.68 -1.36 3.81
N GLN A 136 7.08 -0.30 4.50
CA GLN A 136 8.42 0.26 4.35
C GLN A 136 9.50 -0.70 4.87
N SER A 137 9.28 -1.34 6.02
CA SER A 137 10.20 -2.38 6.51
C SER A 137 10.28 -3.59 5.56
N SER A 138 9.14 -3.95 4.92
CA SER A 138 9.10 -5.02 3.92
C SER A 138 9.82 -4.64 2.62
N TYR A 139 9.77 -3.36 2.23
CA TYR A 139 10.53 -2.85 1.10
C TYR A 139 12.05 -2.89 1.37
N VAL A 140 12.50 -2.48 2.56
CA VAL A 140 13.91 -2.61 2.97
C VAL A 140 14.34 -4.08 2.96
N TYR A 141 13.48 -4.99 3.44
CA TYR A 141 13.75 -6.42 3.40
C TYR A 141 13.87 -6.94 1.97
N LEU A 142 12.98 -6.54 1.07
CA LEU A 142 13.04 -6.87 -0.36
C LEU A 142 14.37 -6.39 -0.97
N MET A 143 14.76 -5.13 -0.71
CA MET A 143 16.02 -4.57 -1.21
C MET A 143 17.25 -5.35 -0.75
N ARG A 144 17.22 -5.96 0.43
CA ARG A 144 18.34 -6.73 1.00
C ARG A 144 18.34 -8.21 0.64
N THR A 145 17.20 -8.78 0.26
CA THR A 145 17.03 -10.23 0.09
C THR A 145 16.46 -10.66 -1.25
N GLY A 146 15.81 -9.75 -1.98
CA GLY A 146 15.01 -10.08 -3.16
C GLY A 146 13.66 -10.73 -2.87
N THR A 147 13.30 -10.93 -1.58
CA THR A 147 12.05 -11.57 -1.15
C THR A 147 10.89 -10.59 -1.21
N ILE A 148 9.96 -10.81 -2.13
CA ILE A 148 8.89 -9.85 -2.48
C ILE A 148 7.62 -10.01 -1.64
N GLU A 149 7.37 -11.17 -1.06
CA GLU A 149 6.09 -11.60 -0.49
C GLU A 149 5.58 -10.67 0.61
N TYR A 150 6.46 -10.13 1.43
CA TYR A 150 6.08 -9.22 2.51
C TYR A 150 5.54 -7.88 1.96
N ALA A 151 6.23 -7.28 1.00
CA ALA A 151 5.86 -5.98 0.44
C ALA A 151 4.63 -6.06 -0.46
N ILE A 152 4.59 -7.06 -1.38
CA ILE A 152 3.50 -7.20 -2.36
C ILE A 152 2.15 -7.48 -1.69
N ASN A 153 2.16 -8.17 -0.54
CA ASN A 153 0.95 -8.45 0.23
C ASN A 153 0.38 -7.21 0.95
N LEU A 154 1.15 -6.14 1.10
CA LEU A 154 0.74 -4.90 1.78
C LEU A 154 0.29 -3.80 0.82
N MET A 155 0.39 -4.02 -0.48
CA MET A 155 -0.09 -3.09 -1.50
C MET A 155 -1.39 -3.55 -2.14
N ASN A 156 -2.02 -2.68 -2.91
CA ASN A 156 -3.13 -3.09 -3.75
C ASN A 156 -2.59 -3.97 -4.89
N LYS A 157 -3.12 -5.18 -5.02
CA LYS A 157 -2.66 -6.19 -6.00
C LYS A 157 -2.83 -5.73 -7.46
N ASP A 158 -3.78 -4.84 -7.72
CA ASP A 158 -4.09 -4.34 -9.06
C ASP A 158 -3.29 -3.08 -9.41
N ASP A 159 -2.49 -2.55 -8.47
CA ASP A 159 -1.58 -1.43 -8.70
C ASP A 159 -0.31 -1.91 -9.43
N THR A 160 -0.39 -1.89 -10.76
CA THR A 160 0.69 -2.37 -11.64
C THR A 160 1.97 -1.56 -11.51
N LYS A 161 1.88 -0.29 -11.12
CA LYS A 161 3.06 0.56 -10.95
C LYS A 161 3.89 0.10 -9.75
N LEU A 162 3.26 0.00 -8.57
CA LEU A 162 3.97 -0.47 -7.37
C LEU A 162 4.44 -1.92 -7.53
N SER A 163 3.62 -2.81 -8.11
CA SER A 163 4.04 -4.19 -8.32
C SER A 163 5.23 -4.32 -9.26
N THR A 164 5.31 -3.51 -10.32
CA THR A 164 6.44 -3.50 -11.25
C THR A 164 7.73 -3.08 -10.54
N GLU A 165 7.69 -2.07 -9.67
CA GLU A 165 8.84 -1.64 -8.89
C GLU A 165 9.37 -2.77 -7.99
N LEU A 166 8.49 -3.45 -7.26
CA LEU A 166 8.87 -4.59 -6.42
C LEU A 166 9.41 -5.76 -7.24
N LEU A 167 8.77 -6.08 -8.37
CA LEU A 167 9.17 -7.15 -9.27
C LEU A 167 10.56 -6.92 -9.91
N ASN A 168 10.94 -5.68 -10.17
CA ASN A 168 12.27 -5.36 -10.70
C ASN A 168 13.37 -5.77 -9.71
N VAL A 169 13.20 -5.48 -8.41
CA VAL A 169 14.15 -5.90 -7.37
C VAL A 169 14.16 -7.42 -7.24
N HIS A 170 12.99 -8.05 -7.17
CA HIS A 170 12.89 -9.51 -7.13
C HIS A 170 13.57 -10.18 -8.33
N THR A 171 13.39 -9.63 -9.53
CA THR A 171 14.01 -10.12 -10.77
C THR A 171 15.54 -9.98 -10.74
N LEU A 172 16.07 -8.88 -10.18
CA LEU A 172 17.52 -8.74 -9.98
C LEU A 172 18.08 -9.96 -9.21
N TYR A 173 17.48 -10.28 -8.08
CA TYR A 173 17.93 -11.39 -7.22
C TYR A 173 17.71 -12.75 -7.86
N SER A 174 16.59 -12.98 -8.55
CA SER A 174 16.31 -14.25 -9.25
C SER A 174 17.30 -14.54 -10.38
N ARG A 175 17.96 -13.50 -10.90
CA ARG A 175 19.03 -13.61 -11.91
C ARG A 175 20.44 -13.64 -11.30
N GLY A 176 20.53 -13.88 -9.97
CA GLY A 176 21.81 -13.97 -9.26
C GLY A 176 22.45 -12.62 -8.94
N GLY A 177 21.73 -11.52 -9.11
CA GLY A 177 22.19 -10.20 -8.67
C GLY A 177 21.84 -9.94 -7.20
N TRP A 178 22.32 -8.84 -6.65
CA TRP A 178 22.01 -8.38 -5.29
C TRP A 178 22.25 -6.88 -5.12
N VAL A 179 21.78 -6.36 -4.00
CA VAL A 179 21.99 -4.98 -3.58
C VAL A 179 22.90 -4.95 -2.36
N LYS A 180 23.87 -4.02 -2.33
CA LYS A 180 24.79 -3.78 -1.21
C LYS A 180 24.64 -2.35 -0.72
N GLY A 181 24.65 -2.17 0.62
CA GLY A 181 24.72 -0.85 1.25
C GLY A 181 23.37 -0.10 1.32
N TYR A 182 22.26 -0.77 0.96
CA TYR A 182 20.95 -0.12 1.01
C TYR A 182 20.45 0.09 2.43
N GLU A 183 20.26 1.36 2.78
CA GLU A 183 19.53 1.81 3.96
C GLU A 183 18.39 2.73 3.53
N ASN A 184 17.32 2.73 4.29
CA ASN A 184 16.20 3.63 4.08
C ASN A 184 15.65 4.12 5.41
N LYS A 185 15.25 5.40 5.41
CA LYS A 185 14.59 6.06 6.54
C LYS A 185 13.44 6.87 5.99
N MET A 186 12.25 6.62 6.48
CA MET A 186 11.09 7.42 6.12
C MET A 186 10.55 8.12 7.36
N SER A 187 10.14 9.38 7.20
CA SER A 187 9.57 10.20 8.27
C SER A 187 8.28 10.85 7.80
N ILE A 188 7.28 10.94 8.67
CA ILE A 188 6.08 11.75 8.41
C ILE A 188 6.40 13.20 8.81
N LEU A 189 6.22 14.10 7.86
CA LEU A 189 6.58 15.52 7.98
C LEU A 189 5.53 16.28 8.82
N SER A 190 6.01 17.13 9.74
CA SER A 190 5.15 17.97 10.58
C SER A 190 4.67 19.26 9.89
N GLU A 191 5.43 19.74 8.90
CA GLU A 191 5.11 20.95 8.13
C GLU A 191 3.98 20.76 7.13
N TYR A 192 3.59 19.51 6.86
CA TYR A 192 2.47 19.19 5.99
C TYR A 192 1.41 18.39 6.75
N ARG A 193 0.15 18.70 6.47
CA ARG A 193 -0.94 18.02 7.15
C ARG A 193 -1.21 16.64 6.55
N THR A 194 -1.30 15.61 7.39
CA THR A 194 -1.93 14.33 7.04
C THR A 194 -3.38 14.59 6.64
N ARG A 195 -3.86 13.91 5.60
CA ARG A 195 -5.23 14.04 5.10
C ARG A 195 -5.92 12.70 5.14
N ALA A 196 -7.21 12.71 5.42
CA ALA A 196 -8.01 11.51 5.41
C ALA A 196 -9.40 11.73 4.81
N TYR A 197 -9.89 10.68 4.15
CA TYR A 197 -11.30 10.46 3.88
C TYR A 197 -11.69 9.18 4.57
N ALA A 198 -12.63 9.22 5.49
CA ALA A 198 -12.98 8.07 6.29
C ALA A 198 -14.50 7.81 6.28
N SER A 199 -14.85 6.55 6.10
CA SER A 199 -16.20 6.03 6.28
C SER A 199 -16.12 4.65 6.93
N THR A 200 -17.26 4.07 7.27
CA THR A 200 -17.30 2.72 7.86
C THR A 200 -16.80 1.63 6.92
N GLU A 201 -16.84 1.84 5.61
CA GLU A 201 -16.51 0.81 4.61
C GLU A 201 -15.23 1.09 3.83
N LEU A 202 -14.98 2.35 3.51
CA LEU A 202 -13.89 2.78 2.66
C LEU A 202 -13.21 4.01 3.28
N SER A 203 -11.92 3.91 3.53
CA SER A 203 -11.13 5.04 4.02
C SER A 203 -9.84 5.18 3.24
N ALA A 204 -9.34 6.41 3.16
CA ALA A 204 -8.02 6.70 2.62
C ALA A 204 -7.29 7.67 3.54
N VAL A 205 -6.00 7.43 3.73
CA VAL A 205 -5.08 8.31 4.45
C VAL A 205 -3.90 8.63 3.55
N SER A 206 -3.53 9.90 3.49
CA SER A 206 -2.33 10.38 2.81
C SER A 206 -1.37 10.97 3.85
N PHE A 207 -0.26 10.29 4.07
CA PHE A 207 0.83 10.76 4.94
C PHE A 207 1.83 11.55 4.10
N PRO A 208 2.14 12.81 4.46
CA PRO A 208 3.25 13.55 3.84
C PRO A 208 4.57 12.99 4.38
N CYS A 209 5.32 12.30 3.54
CA CYS A 209 6.54 11.64 3.96
C CYS A 209 7.78 12.25 3.31
N GLU A 210 8.89 12.25 4.05
CA GLU A 210 10.23 12.35 3.53
C GLU A 210 10.84 10.95 3.51
N ASP A 211 11.31 10.54 2.35
CA ASP A 211 11.93 9.25 2.12
C ASP A 211 13.41 9.45 1.76
N TRP A 212 14.29 8.98 2.63
CA TRP A 212 15.73 9.01 2.47
C TRP A 212 16.25 7.61 2.18
N ALA A 213 17.07 7.50 1.14
CA ALA A 213 17.82 6.28 0.83
C ALA A 213 19.32 6.59 0.78
N SER A 214 20.12 5.67 1.32
CA SER A 214 21.58 5.72 1.21
C SER A 214 22.05 5.56 -0.23
N GLU A 215 23.29 5.90 -0.51
CA GLU A 215 23.99 5.34 -1.64
C GLU A 215 24.02 3.81 -1.52
N PHE A 216 23.79 3.11 -2.64
CA PHE A 216 23.84 1.65 -2.70
C PHE A 216 24.36 1.17 -4.05
N THR A 217 24.84 -0.06 -4.10
CA THR A 217 25.34 -0.68 -5.32
C THR A 217 24.51 -1.91 -5.66
N THR A 218 24.10 -2.00 -6.93
CA THR A 218 23.50 -3.22 -7.49
C THR A 218 24.56 -4.01 -8.23
N TYR A 219 24.57 -5.33 -8.03
CA TYR A 219 25.47 -6.28 -8.70
C TYR A 219 24.64 -7.22 -9.57
N GLN A 220 25.05 -7.40 -10.82
CA GLN A 220 24.41 -8.36 -11.73
C GLN A 220 25.39 -8.77 -12.85
N ASN A 221 25.52 -10.07 -13.11
CA ASN A 221 26.31 -10.61 -14.23
C ASN A 221 27.76 -10.08 -14.30
N GLY A 222 28.41 -9.95 -13.13
CA GLY A 222 29.78 -9.43 -13.07
C GLY A 222 29.93 -7.92 -13.25
N SER A 223 28.83 -7.19 -13.43
CA SER A 223 28.79 -5.71 -13.48
C SER A 223 28.20 -5.17 -12.19
N ASN A 224 28.55 -3.92 -11.88
CA ASN A 224 27.93 -3.18 -10.79
C ASN A 224 27.45 -1.81 -11.24
N GLN A 225 26.45 -1.29 -10.54
CA GLN A 225 25.92 0.05 -10.76
C GLN A 225 25.70 0.72 -9.41
N VAL A 226 26.30 1.88 -9.20
CA VAL A 226 26.09 2.70 -8.00
C VAL A 226 24.86 3.57 -8.22
N GLN A 227 24.02 3.61 -7.20
CA GLN A 227 22.90 4.53 -7.09
C GLN A 227 23.24 5.54 -5.99
N GLU A 228 23.18 6.82 -6.32
CA GLU A 228 23.48 7.89 -5.37
C GLU A 228 22.42 7.96 -4.25
N ALA A 229 22.85 8.45 -3.09
CA ALA A 229 21.92 8.75 -2.00
C ALA A 229 20.87 9.78 -2.43
N SER A 230 19.65 9.60 -1.98
CA SER A 230 18.54 10.49 -2.36
C SER A 230 17.63 10.79 -1.18
N THR A 231 17.02 11.99 -1.21
CA THR A 231 15.94 12.39 -0.30
C THR A 231 14.82 12.96 -1.15
N ILE A 232 13.62 12.43 -0.98
CA ILE A 232 12.44 12.91 -1.71
C ILE A 232 11.28 13.14 -0.73
N GLN A 233 10.45 14.12 -1.03
CA GLN A 233 9.20 14.34 -0.30
C GLN A 233 8.04 13.86 -1.15
N VAL A 234 7.26 12.92 -0.61
CA VAL A 234 6.17 12.26 -1.33
C VAL A 234 4.98 12.01 -0.41
N PRO A 235 3.75 12.16 -0.90
CA PRO A 235 2.59 11.65 -0.20
C PRO A 235 2.52 10.12 -0.35
N VAL A 236 2.45 9.40 0.76
CA VAL A 236 2.17 7.96 0.75
C VAL A 236 0.70 7.75 1.05
N ILE A 237 -0.01 7.09 0.13
CA ILE A 237 -1.46 6.89 0.21
C ILE A 237 -1.75 5.45 0.62
N LEU A 238 -2.57 5.31 1.64
CA LEU A 238 -3.13 4.02 2.06
C LEU A 238 -4.64 4.06 1.90
N VAL A 239 -5.21 2.94 1.47
CA VAL A 239 -6.65 2.76 1.32
C VAL A 239 -7.09 1.56 2.14
N PHE A 240 -8.10 1.77 2.99
CA PHE A 240 -8.85 0.69 3.65
C PHE A 240 -9.98 0.29 2.73
N ASP A 241 -9.86 -0.88 2.17
CA ASP A 241 -10.87 -1.47 1.29
C ASP A 241 -10.91 -2.98 1.51
N GLN A 242 -12.07 -3.59 1.41
CA GLN A 242 -12.25 -5.02 1.63
C GLN A 242 -11.69 -5.51 2.99
N GLY A 243 -11.87 -4.69 4.03
CA GLY A 243 -11.51 -5.02 5.41
C GLY A 243 -10.02 -5.00 5.73
N LYS A 244 -9.20 -4.31 4.94
CA LYS A 244 -7.76 -4.16 5.22
C LYS A 244 -7.16 -2.90 4.60
N TRP A 245 -6.10 -2.40 5.23
CA TRP A 245 -5.26 -1.35 4.66
C TRP A 245 -4.30 -1.90 3.60
N ASN A 246 -4.16 -1.15 2.50
CA ASN A 246 -3.18 -1.41 1.45
C ASN A 246 -2.54 -0.09 1.02
N VAL A 247 -1.23 -0.13 0.76
CA VAL A 247 -0.52 0.99 0.11
C VAL A 247 -0.93 1.03 -1.36
N THR A 248 -1.05 2.23 -1.91
CA THR A 248 -1.39 2.44 -3.31
C THR A 248 -0.64 3.62 -3.90
N SER A 249 -0.33 3.56 -5.19
CA SER A 249 0.23 4.70 -5.90
C SER A 249 -0.82 5.81 -6.07
N ALA A 250 -0.38 7.07 -6.18
CA ALA A 250 -1.31 8.18 -6.42
C ALA A 250 -2.00 8.07 -7.78
N GLU A 251 -1.38 7.41 -8.75
CA GLU A 251 -1.96 7.16 -10.06
C GLU A 251 -3.12 6.17 -9.95
N PHE A 252 -2.89 5.02 -9.31
CA PHE A 252 -3.91 4.01 -9.08
C PHE A 252 -5.03 4.55 -8.18
N PHE A 253 -4.70 5.31 -7.13
CA PHE A 253 -5.71 5.97 -6.30
C PHE A 253 -6.63 6.89 -7.11
N ARG A 254 -6.07 7.67 -8.04
CA ARG A 254 -6.87 8.56 -8.89
C ARG A 254 -7.77 7.80 -9.86
N SER A 255 -7.31 6.71 -10.47
CA SER A 255 -8.09 5.93 -11.43
C SER A 255 -9.21 5.14 -10.74
N GLU A 256 -8.89 4.46 -9.64
CA GLU A 256 -9.80 3.47 -9.06
C GLU A 256 -10.66 4.00 -7.91
N TYR A 257 -10.11 4.90 -7.10
CA TYR A 257 -10.75 5.30 -5.85
C TYR A 257 -11.39 6.69 -5.87
N SER A 258 -10.91 7.63 -6.70
CA SER A 258 -11.40 9.01 -6.64
C SER A 258 -12.91 9.13 -6.88
N GLU A 259 -13.48 8.39 -7.81
CA GLU A 259 -14.92 8.40 -8.08
C GLU A 259 -15.73 7.67 -6.99
N ARG A 260 -15.18 6.62 -6.39
CA ARG A 260 -15.82 5.94 -5.24
C ARG A 260 -15.92 6.88 -4.03
N PHE A 261 -14.84 7.60 -3.74
CA PHE A 261 -14.84 8.60 -2.67
C PHE A 261 -15.79 9.76 -2.96
N LYS A 262 -15.82 10.29 -4.18
CA LYS A 262 -16.78 11.32 -4.56
C LYS A 262 -18.23 10.89 -4.34
N LYS A 263 -18.60 9.68 -4.72
CA LYS A 263 -19.96 9.15 -4.53
C LYS A 263 -20.34 9.04 -3.05
N ILE A 264 -19.43 8.52 -2.21
CA ILE A 264 -19.67 8.38 -0.76
C ILE A 264 -19.85 9.76 -0.11
N PHE A 265 -19.01 10.73 -0.45
CA PHE A 265 -18.98 12.03 0.22
C PHE A 265 -19.94 13.06 -0.40
N ALA A 266 -20.35 12.93 -1.68
CA ALA A 266 -21.38 13.79 -2.28
C ALA A 266 -22.79 13.53 -1.73
N GLY A 267 -23.07 12.30 -1.28
CA GLY A 267 -24.36 11.94 -0.66
C GLY A 267 -24.56 12.54 0.73
N SER A 268 -23.50 13.03 1.38
CA SER A 268 -23.59 13.59 2.73
C SER A 268 -23.96 15.09 2.77
N ASP A 269 -23.76 15.81 1.69
CA ASP A 269 -24.07 17.25 1.64
C ASP A 269 -25.58 17.55 1.48
N GLY A 270 -26.39 16.50 1.23
CA GLY A 270 -27.82 16.64 0.95
C GLY A 270 -28.77 16.63 2.16
N SER A 271 -28.30 16.38 3.39
CA SER A 271 -29.19 16.19 4.55
C SER A 271 -29.22 17.31 5.58
N SER A 272 -28.57 18.45 5.35
CA SER A 272 -28.49 19.56 6.31
C SER A 272 -29.13 20.87 5.85
N SER A 273 -30.09 20.87 4.92
CA SER A 273 -30.80 22.09 4.55
C SER A 273 -32.32 21.92 4.48
N SER A 274 -32.93 21.60 5.65
CA SER A 274 -34.36 21.90 5.86
C SER A 274 -34.62 22.17 7.32
N SER A 275 -34.34 23.39 7.77
CA SER A 275 -35.01 23.97 8.95
C SER A 275 -35.25 25.45 8.78
N SER A 276 -36.56 25.69 8.61
CA SER A 276 -37.29 26.88 9.05
C SER A 276 -36.94 28.23 8.46
N GLY A 277 -37.59 28.52 7.32
CA GLY A 277 -38.02 29.87 7.00
C GLY A 277 -38.95 30.41 8.09
N GLY A 278 -38.40 31.13 9.08
CA GLY A 278 -39.17 31.96 9.97
C GLY A 278 -39.56 33.25 9.26
N SER A 279 -40.80 33.32 8.74
CA SER A 279 -41.43 34.57 8.35
C SER A 279 -41.50 35.52 9.53
N TYR A 280 -40.70 36.57 9.54
CA TYR A 280 -40.99 37.75 10.36
C TYR A 280 -41.80 38.75 9.51
N SER A 281 -43.13 38.70 9.70
CA SER A 281 -44.01 39.82 9.38
C SER A 281 -43.83 40.87 10.48
N GLY A 282 -43.16 41.94 10.15
CA GLY A 282 -43.11 43.16 10.97
C GLY A 282 -43.98 44.23 10.33
N THR A 283 -45.21 44.36 10.78
CA THR A 283 -46.08 45.52 10.53
C THR A 283 -45.69 46.67 11.44
N GLY A 284 -45.52 47.82 10.86
CA GLY A 284 -46.22 49.03 11.26
C GLY A 284 -45.57 50.03 12.22
N VAL A 285 -45.65 51.17 11.77
CA VAL A 285 -45.73 52.55 12.27
C VAL A 285 -44.45 53.35 12.17
#